data_ceb28f083a983df1ef61dbe412d3d3a6
#
_entry.id   ceb28f083a983df1ef61dbe412d3d3a6
#
_cell.length_a   1.000
_cell.length_b   1.000
_cell.length_c   1.000
_cell.angle_alpha   90.00
_cell.angle_beta   90.00
_cell.angle_gamma   90.00
#
_symmetry.space_group_name_H-M   'P 1'
#
loop_
_entity.id
_entity.type
_entity.pdbx_description
1 polymer ?
#
loop_
_entity_poly.entity_id
_entity_poly.type
_entity_poly.pdbx_seq_one_letter_code
_entity_poly.pdbx_strand_id
1 'polypeptide(L)'
;KRYNGDITTSREPLDKQYALAMQKLVNDYPEDITAASLYAEALMNTMPWNYWTEEGTPREDTKKVISNLESVLERDQNHPLAIHLYIHAVEASKSPERAEKAADRLAKLVPGAGHLVHMPAHIYWRVGRYHDASQANINAAKVDEKYIAQCNAQGFYPALYYPHNIHFLWAASMMEGRSKLSIESALKVSKYVHDDQIKKFKDNLFYWITPF
;
A
#
# COMPACT_ATOMS: atom_id res chain seq x y z
N LYS A 1 18.47 -12.37 11.98
CA LYS A 1 18.42 -12.05 10.52
C LYS A 1 16.98 -12.15 10.03
N ARG A 2 16.51 -11.17 9.27
CA ARG A 2 15.17 -11.18 8.66
C ARG A 2 15.05 -12.17 7.49
N TYR A 3 16.17 -12.52 6.86
CA TYR A 3 16.23 -13.43 5.72
C TYR A 3 17.30 -14.50 5.97
N ASN A 4 17.03 -15.75 5.52
CA ASN A 4 18.01 -16.83 5.47
C ASN A 4 18.29 -17.13 4.03
N GLY A 5 18.39 -17.18 3.11
CA GLY A 5 18.66 -17.52 1.72
C GLY A 5 17.82 -18.69 1.19
N ASP A 6 17.05 -19.33 2.04
CA ASP A 6 16.16 -20.42 1.67
C ASP A 6 14.72 -19.89 1.52
N ILE A 7 14.24 -19.79 0.28
CA ILE A 7 12.90 -19.29 -0.05
C ILE A 7 11.76 -20.23 0.38
N THR A 8 12.07 -21.47 0.75
CA THR A 8 11.08 -22.45 1.22
C THR A 8 10.81 -22.34 2.72
N THR A 9 11.69 -21.65 3.46
CA THR A 9 11.54 -21.44 4.89
C THR A 9 10.37 -20.48 5.17
N SER A 10 9.51 -20.86 6.13
CA SER A 10 8.45 -19.98 6.61
C SER A 10 9.02 -18.63 7.09
N ARG A 11 8.41 -17.56 6.64
CA ARG A 11 8.81 -16.20 7.04
C ARG A 11 8.31 -15.82 8.42
N GLU A 12 7.25 -16.44 8.90
CA GLU A 12 6.59 -16.08 10.16
C GLU A 12 7.55 -15.99 11.37
N PRO A 13 8.43 -16.97 11.64
CA PRO A 13 9.38 -16.86 12.74
C PRO A 13 10.39 -15.71 12.53
N LEU A 14 10.80 -15.48 11.28
CA LEU A 14 11.76 -14.42 10.94
C LEU A 14 11.14 -13.03 11.11
N ASP A 15 9.90 -12.85 10.68
CA ASP A 15 9.18 -11.58 10.80
C ASP A 15 8.88 -11.26 12.27
N LYS A 16 8.51 -12.26 13.09
CA LYS A 16 8.37 -12.10 14.55
C LYS A 16 9.68 -11.68 15.22
N GLN A 17 10.81 -12.33 14.88
CA GLN A 17 12.12 -11.96 15.40
C GLN A 17 12.54 -10.56 14.97
N TYR A 18 12.23 -10.17 13.74
CA TYR A 18 12.50 -8.83 13.25
C TYR A 18 11.67 -7.79 14.02
N ALA A 19 10.37 -8.04 14.24
CA ALA A 19 9.51 -7.15 15.01
C ALA A 19 10.03 -6.97 16.47
N LEU A 20 10.47 -8.04 17.12
CA LEU A 20 11.09 -7.97 18.45
C LEU A 20 12.39 -7.16 18.46
N ALA A 21 13.24 -7.32 17.44
CA ALA A 21 14.47 -6.54 17.32
C ALA A 21 14.18 -5.06 17.09
N MET A 22 13.18 -4.72 16.25
CA MET A 22 12.75 -3.35 16.03
C MET A 22 12.10 -2.74 17.27
N GLN A 23 11.33 -3.52 18.04
CA GLN A 23 10.77 -3.06 19.31
C GLN A 23 11.88 -2.66 20.29
N LYS A 24 12.92 -3.50 20.40
CA LYS A 24 14.07 -3.17 21.24
C LYS A 24 14.74 -1.87 20.77
N LEU A 25 14.95 -1.72 19.46
CA LEU A 25 15.57 -0.52 18.90
C LEU A 25 14.78 0.75 19.22
N VAL A 26 13.46 0.71 19.08
CA VAL A 26 12.59 1.86 19.42
C VAL A 26 12.63 2.18 20.91
N ASN A 27 12.72 1.16 21.77
CA ASN A 27 12.84 1.37 23.21
C ASN A 27 14.20 2.01 23.59
N ASP A 28 15.28 1.58 22.91
CA ASP A 28 16.62 2.13 23.13
C ASP A 28 16.79 3.55 22.54
N TYR A 29 16.05 3.86 21.45
CA TYR A 29 16.11 5.13 20.72
C TYR A 29 14.70 5.70 20.47
N PRO A 30 13.99 6.16 21.49
CA PRO A 30 12.58 6.60 21.37
C PRO A 30 12.40 7.85 20.50
N GLU A 31 13.47 8.60 20.25
CA GLU A 31 13.45 9.79 19.40
C GLU A 31 13.61 9.48 17.89
N ASP A 32 14.00 8.25 17.54
CA ASP A 32 14.18 7.87 16.14
C ASP A 32 12.83 7.50 15.48
N ILE A 33 12.24 8.48 14.80
CA ILE A 33 10.97 8.32 14.09
C ILE A 33 11.05 7.36 12.90
N THR A 34 12.23 7.19 12.31
CA THR A 34 12.44 6.21 11.22
C THR A 34 12.43 4.80 11.79
N ALA A 35 13.12 4.57 12.92
CA ALA A 35 13.06 3.30 13.62
C ALA A 35 11.62 2.96 14.06
N ALA A 36 10.88 3.95 14.57
CA ALA A 36 9.48 3.80 14.93
C ALA A 36 8.61 3.40 13.72
N SER A 37 8.81 4.02 12.56
CA SER A 37 8.09 3.66 11.32
C SER A 37 8.43 2.24 10.85
N LEU A 38 9.70 1.84 10.91
CA LEU A 38 10.14 0.48 10.57
C LEU A 38 9.63 -0.56 11.57
N TYR A 39 9.46 -0.19 12.84
CA TYR A 39 8.81 -1.06 13.82
C TYR A 39 7.33 -1.30 13.49
N ALA A 40 6.61 -0.25 13.10
CA ALA A 40 5.23 -0.40 12.63
C ALA A 40 5.15 -1.33 11.41
N GLU A 41 6.03 -1.16 10.42
CA GLU A 41 6.14 -2.08 9.27
C GLU A 41 6.43 -3.52 9.73
N ALA A 42 7.35 -3.70 10.67
CA ALA A 42 7.70 -5.02 11.18
C ALA A 42 6.51 -5.73 11.84
N LEU A 43 5.69 -5.01 12.60
CA LEU A 43 4.43 -5.53 13.15
C LEU A 43 3.42 -5.87 12.04
N MET A 44 3.26 -5.00 11.04
CA MET A 44 2.36 -5.25 9.90
C MET A 44 2.76 -6.52 9.14
N ASN A 45 4.05 -6.80 9.00
CA ASN A 45 4.56 -8.02 8.36
C ASN A 45 4.26 -9.31 9.15
N THR A 46 3.96 -9.24 10.45
CA THR A 46 3.52 -10.41 11.22
C THR A 46 2.06 -10.79 11.01
N MET A 47 1.27 -9.89 10.43
CA MET A 47 -0.17 -10.06 10.17
C MET A 47 -0.57 -9.39 8.83
N PRO A 48 0.05 -9.77 7.69
CA PRO A 48 -0.10 -9.07 6.43
C PRO A 48 -1.57 -9.01 6.00
N TRP A 49 -2.07 -7.77 5.79
CA TRP A 49 -3.46 -7.43 5.43
C TRP A 49 -4.54 -7.89 6.42
N ASN A 50 -4.17 -8.48 7.54
CA ASN A 50 -5.09 -9.02 8.55
C ASN A 50 -5.16 -8.12 9.78
N TYR A 51 -5.38 -6.81 9.58
CA TYR A 51 -5.36 -5.80 10.64
C TYR A 51 -6.71 -5.65 11.36
N TRP A 52 -7.80 -5.96 10.68
CA TRP A 52 -9.17 -5.76 11.17
C TRP A 52 -9.98 -7.03 11.07
N THR A 53 -10.96 -7.21 11.96
CA THR A 53 -11.97 -8.24 11.80
C THR A 53 -13.06 -7.78 10.81
N GLU A 54 -13.95 -8.68 10.41
CA GLU A 54 -15.10 -8.33 9.55
C GLU A 54 -16.00 -7.28 10.19
N GLU A 55 -16.11 -7.29 11.53
CA GLU A 55 -16.88 -6.31 12.29
C GLU A 55 -16.15 -4.96 12.45
N GLY A 56 -14.91 -4.85 11.92
CA GLY A 56 -14.07 -3.64 11.98
C GLY A 56 -13.45 -3.42 13.37
N THR A 57 -13.25 -4.50 14.13
CA THR A 57 -12.48 -4.46 15.39
C THR A 57 -10.99 -4.61 15.07
N PRO A 58 -10.11 -3.75 15.62
CA PRO A 58 -8.67 -3.89 15.38
C PRO A 58 -8.13 -5.14 16.08
N ARG A 59 -7.29 -5.89 15.36
CA ARG A 59 -6.55 -7.00 15.96
C ARG A 59 -5.49 -6.48 16.92
N GLU A 60 -4.92 -7.36 17.75
CA GLU A 60 -4.08 -6.96 18.89
C GLU A 60 -2.95 -5.98 18.53
N ASP A 61 -2.14 -6.29 17.53
CA ASP A 61 -1.01 -5.44 17.15
C ASP A 61 -1.39 -4.25 16.26
N THR A 62 -2.59 -4.25 15.68
CA THR A 62 -3.08 -3.13 14.85
C THR A 62 -3.16 -1.83 15.64
N LYS A 63 -3.58 -1.89 16.90
CA LYS A 63 -3.60 -0.69 17.78
C LYS A 63 -2.20 -0.14 18.01
N LYS A 64 -1.20 -1.01 18.20
CA LYS A 64 0.19 -0.60 18.37
C LYS A 64 0.76 0.02 17.09
N VAL A 65 0.46 -0.58 15.93
CA VAL A 65 0.85 -0.02 14.62
C VAL A 65 0.30 1.39 14.47
N ILE A 66 -1.01 1.56 14.68
CA ILE A 66 -1.67 2.85 14.51
C ILE A 66 -1.12 3.89 15.47
N SER A 67 -1.05 3.59 16.77
CA SER A 67 -0.55 4.54 17.78
C SER A 67 0.90 4.96 17.53
N ASN A 68 1.72 4.01 17.08
CA ASN A 68 3.12 4.29 16.75
C ASN A 68 3.24 5.20 15.52
N LEU A 69 2.49 4.92 14.46
CA LEU A 69 2.50 5.75 13.26
C LEU A 69 1.90 7.13 13.51
N GLU A 70 0.85 7.25 14.31
CA GLU A 70 0.29 8.55 14.71
C GLU A 70 1.31 9.37 15.51
N SER A 71 2.03 8.76 16.45
CA SER A 71 3.10 9.44 17.18
C SER A 71 4.22 9.93 16.26
N VAL A 72 4.58 9.15 15.23
CA VAL A 72 5.54 9.61 14.21
C VAL A 72 4.99 10.81 13.45
N LEU A 73 3.73 10.75 13.01
CA LEU A 73 3.09 11.81 12.22
C LEU A 73 2.81 13.08 13.03
N GLU A 74 2.67 12.99 14.36
CA GLU A 74 2.63 14.15 15.24
C GLU A 74 3.97 14.89 15.27
N ARG A 75 5.09 14.17 15.16
CA ARG A 75 6.46 14.72 15.19
C ARG A 75 6.95 15.17 13.81
N ASP A 76 6.60 14.41 12.77
CA ASP A 76 6.85 14.76 11.37
C ASP A 76 5.65 14.37 10.50
N GLN A 77 4.78 15.34 10.25
CA GLN A 77 3.60 15.16 9.40
C GLN A 77 3.92 14.78 7.95
N ASN A 78 5.14 14.99 7.52
CA ASN A 78 5.60 14.74 6.14
C ASN A 78 6.49 13.50 6.02
N HIS A 79 6.54 12.63 7.02
CA HIS A 79 7.32 11.39 6.97
C HIS A 79 6.69 10.39 5.98
N PRO A 80 7.29 10.16 4.79
CA PRO A 80 6.60 9.45 3.69
C PRO A 80 6.28 7.99 4.04
N LEU A 81 7.22 7.28 4.71
CA LEU A 81 7.02 5.89 5.11
C LEU A 81 5.88 5.79 6.14
N ALA A 82 5.84 6.69 7.12
CA ALA A 82 4.79 6.66 8.12
C ALA A 82 3.41 6.92 7.50
N ILE A 83 3.30 7.88 6.57
CA ILE A 83 2.05 8.14 5.85
C ILE A 83 1.62 6.90 5.06
N HIS A 84 2.53 6.29 4.29
CA HIS A 84 2.26 5.10 3.49
C HIS A 84 1.70 3.95 4.35
N LEU A 85 2.41 3.62 5.44
CA LEU A 85 1.99 2.55 6.34
C LEU A 85 0.68 2.88 7.08
N TYR A 86 0.48 4.15 7.43
CA TYR A 86 -0.73 4.60 8.10
C TYR A 86 -1.97 4.46 7.20
N ILE A 87 -1.85 4.80 5.90
CA ILE A 87 -2.91 4.57 4.92
C ILE A 87 -3.31 3.09 4.94
N HIS A 88 -2.37 2.17 4.77
CA HIS A 88 -2.65 0.73 4.79
C HIS A 88 -3.21 0.23 6.12
N ALA A 89 -2.74 0.78 7.24
CA ALA A 89 -3.21 0.37 8.56
C ALA A 89 -4.67 0.74 8.82
N VAL A 90 -5.17 1.85 8.24
CA VAL A 90 -6.51 2.38 8.55
C VAL A 90 -7.52 2.27 7.41
N GLU A 91 -7.11 1.99 6.16
CA GLU A 91 -8.01 1.94 5.00
C GLU A 91 -9.19 0.97 5.17
N ALA A 92 -8.97 -0.17 5.85
CA ALA A 92 -10.00 -1.16 6.11
C ALA A 92 -10.74 -0.94 7.45
N SER A 93 -10.42 0.12 8.18
CA SER A 93 -11.11 0.47 9.42
C SER A 93 -12.50 1.06 9.18
N LYS A 94 -13.25 1.25 10.26
CA LYS A 94 -14.51 2.02 10.24
C LYS A 94 -14.30 3.53 10.12
N SER A 95 -13.06 4.01 10.22
CA SER A 95 -12.69 5.44 10.21
C SER A 95 -11.49 5.70 9.30
N PRO A 96 -11.57 5.37 7.98
CA PRO A 96 -10.48 5.60 7.03
C PRO A 96 -10.16 7.09 6.83
N GLU A 97 -11.13 7.99 7.08
CA GLU A 97 -10.98 9.45 7.00
C GLU A 97 -9.87 10.00 7.90
N ARG A 98 -9.44 9.25 8.91
CA ARG A 98 -8.30 9.61 9.79
C ARG A 98 -7.01 9.84 9.00
N ALA A 99 -6.81 9.10 7.91
CA ALA A 99 -5.62 9.25 7.07
C ALA A 99 -5.78 10.28 5.94
N GLU A 100 -6.93 10.92 5.77
CA GLU A 100 -7.22 11.78 4.61
C GLU A 100 -6.20 12.93 4.48
N LYS A 101 -5.95 13.67 5.58
CA LYS A 101 -4.96 14.75 5.58
C LYS A 101 -3.52 14.28 5.30
N ALA A 102 -3.18 13.07 5.72
CA ALA A 102 -1.88 12.47 5.44
C ALA A 102 -1.80 12.04 3.96
N ALA A 103 -2.85 11.41 3.44
CA ALA A 103 -2.97 11.04 2.04
C ALA A 103 -2.83 12.24 1.10
N ASP A 104 -3.47 13.38 1.40
CA ASP A 104 -3.38 14.62 0.60
C ASP A 104 -1.94 15.16 0.43
N ARG A 105 -1.02 14.77 1.32
CA ARG A 105 0.38 15.20 1.27
C ARG A 105 1.29 14.25 0.51
N LEU A 106 1.03 12.93 0.59
CA LEU A 106 2.00 11.89 0.21
C LEU A 106 2.50 12.00 -1.24
N ALA A 107 1.60 12.18 -2.20
CA ALA A 107 1.97 12.24 -3.61
C ALA A 107 2.93 13.40 -3.95
N LYS A 108 2.88 14.48 -3.16
CA LYS A 108 3.76 15.64 -3.34
C LYS A 108 5.12 15.46 -2.70
N LEU A 109 5.22 14.60 -1.67
CA LEU A 109 6.46 14.33 -0.95
C LEU A 109 7.40 13.45 -1.77
N VAL A 110 6.85 12.48 -2.53
CA VAL A 110 7.66 11.54 -3.32
C VAL A 110 7.08 11.39 -4.74
N PRO A 111 7.10 12.46 -5.55
CA PRO A 111 6.40 12.49 -6.84
C PRO A 111 7.00 11.56 -7.90
N GLY A 112 8.22 11.05 -7.67
CA GLY A 112 8.90 10.11 -8.56
C GLY A 112 8.61 8.62 -8.26
N ALA A 113 7.89 8.31 -7.19
CA ALA A 113 7.56 6.93 -6.82
C ALA A 113 6.08 6.65 -7.11
N GLY A 114 5.80 5.96 -8.22
CA GLY A 114 4.44 5.72 -8.69
C GLY A 114 3.55 5.08 -7.64
N HIS A 115 4.03 4.09 -6.89
CA HIS A 115 3.28 3.50 -5.79
C HIS A 115 2.89 4.52 -4.71
N LEU A 116 3.80 5.42 -4.32
CA LEU A 116 3.47 6.44 -3.30
C LEU A 116 2.55 7.55 -3.85
N VAL A 117 2.58 7.80 -5.16
CA VAL A 117 1.62 8.69 -5.83
C VAL A 117 0.23 8.07 -5.88
N HIS A 118 0.14 6.75 -6.02
CA HIS A 118 -1.11 6.00 -6.01
C HIS A 118 -1.73 5.90 -4.60
N MET A 119 -0.93 5.75 -3.56
CA MET A 119 -1.37 5.44 -2.19
C MET A 119 -2.54 6.29 -1.64
N PRO A 120 -2.62 7.61 -1.91
CA PRO A 120 -3.77 8.41 -1.49
C PRO A 120 -5.12 7.86 -1.98
N ALA A 121 -5.14 7.17 -3.13
CA ALA A 121 -6.36 6.63 -3.70
C ALA A 121 -7.04 5.58 -2.82
N HIS A 122 -6.29 4.85 -1.99
CA HIS A 122 -6.84 3.91 -1.01
C HIS A 122 -7.80 4.61 -0.04
N ILE A 123 -7.40 5.77 0.48
CA ILE A 123 -8.26 6.56 1.38
C ILE A 123 -9.36 7.27 0.60
N TYR A 124 -9.03 7.92 -0.52
CA TYR A 124 -10.01 8.63 -1.35
C TYR A 124 -11.16 7.72 -1.78
N TRP A 125 -10.85 6.46 -2.14
CA TRP A 125 -11.86 5.45 -2.44
C TRP A 125 -12.79 5.21 -1.24
N ARG A 126 -12.24 5.05 -0.04
CA ARG A 126 -13.00 4.75 1.17
C ARG A 126 -13.88 5.89 1.64
N VAL A 127 -13.51 7.14 1.35
CA VAL A 127 -14.26 8.34 1.76
C VAL A 127 -15.12 8.94 0.64
N GLY A 128 -15.22 8.26 -0.52
CA GLY A 128 -16.07 8.69 -1.63
C GLY A 128 -15.47 9.79 -2.52
N ARG A 129 -14.18 10.11 -2.37
CA ARG A 129 -13.44 11.07 -3.22
C ARG A 129 -12.96 10.38 -4.50
N TYR A 130 -13.87 9.82 -5.29
CA TYR A 130 -13.53 8.98 -6.45
C TYR A 130 -12.77 9.74 -7.54
N HIS A 131 -13.06 11.02 -7.73
CA HIS A 131 -12.31 11.87 -8.67
C HIS A 131 -10.84 11.99 -8.28
N ASP A 132 -10.57 12.26 -7.00
CA ASP A 132 -9.20 12.35 -6.50
C ASP A 132 -8.48 11.00 -6.59
N ALA A 133 -9.19 9.90 -6.33
CA ALA A 133 -8.67 8.55 -6.52
C ALA A 133 -8.29 8.29 -7.98
N SER A 134 -9.12 8.67 -8.95
CA SER A 134 -8.82 8.57 -10.38
C SER A 134 -7.58 9.40 -10.74
N GLN A 135 -7.51 10.66 -10.28
CA GLN A 135 -6.38 11.53 -10.59
C GLN A 135 -5.06 11.01 -10.01
N ALA A 136 -5.07 10.51 -8.77
CA ALA A 136 -3.90 9.88 -8.15
C ALA A 136 -3.39 8.71 -9.01
N ASN A 137 -4.29 7.84 -9.48
CA ASN A 137 -3.93 6.68 -10.30
C ASN A 137 -3.49 7.05 -11.73
N ILE A 138 -4.08 8.07 -12.35
CA ILE A 138 -3.61 8.60 -13.63
C ILE A 138 -2.17 9.10 -13.50
N ASN A 139 -1.87 9.82 -12.42
CA ASN A 139 -0.53 10.35 -12.17
C ASN A 139 0.46 9.24 -11.83
N ALA A 140 0.06 8.28 -10.99
CA ALA A 140 0.87 7.12 -10.66
C ALA A 140 1.25 6.30 -11.90
N ALA A 141 0.28 6.02 -12.78
CA ALA A 141 0.52 5.30 -14.03
C ALA A 141 1.55 6.00 -14.91
N LYS A 142 1.48 7.33 -15.04
CA LYS A 142 2.48 8.12 -15.80
C LYS A 142 3.88 8.03 -15.20
N VAL A 143 3.98 8.05 -13.88
CA VAL A 143 5.26 7.92 -13.16
C VAL A 143 5.84 6.53 -13.39
N ASP A 144 5.01 5.49 -13.25
CA ASP A 144 5.42 4.09 -13.47
C ASP A 144 5.85 3.84 -14.92
N GLU A 145 5.08 4.31 -15.89
CA GLU A 145 5.43 4.19 -17.32
C GLU A 145 6.79 4.82 -17.64
N LYS A 146 7.05 6.00 -17.06
CA LYS A 146 8.33 6.67 -17.21
C LYS A 146 9.46 5.87 -16.56
N TYR A 147 9.26 5.37 -15.35
CA TYR A 147 10.24 4.53 -14.64
C TYR A 147 10.52 3.24 -15.40
N ILE A 148 9.47 2.52 -15.82
CA ILE A 148 9.59 1.26 -16.57
C ILE A 148 10.37 1.48 -17.87
N ALA A 149 10.07 2.55 -18.60
CA ALA A 149 10.75 2.87 -19.86
C ALA A 149 12.21 3.27 -19.66
N GLN A 150 12.51 4.12 -18.66
CA GLN A 150 13.87 4.60 -18.41
C GLN A 150 14.82 3.55 -17.86
N CYS A 151 14.30 2.68 -16.97
CA CYS A 151 15.10 1.66 -16.31
C CYS A 151 15.00 0.30 -16.99
N ASN A 152 14.24 0.16 -18.08
CA ASN A 152 13.90 -1.15 -18.68
C ASN A 152 13.43 -2.14 -17.59
N ALA A 153 12.61 -1.63 -16.66
CA ALA A 153 12.25 -2.36 -15.45
C ALA A 153 11.45 -3.61 -15.79
N GLN A 154 11.87 -4.73 -15.23
CA GLN A 154 11.23 -6.03 -15.37
C GLN A 154 10.95 -6.64 -14.01
N GLY A 155 10.20 -7.74 -13.97
CA GLY A 155 9.94 -8.48 -12.74
C GLY A 155 8.75 -7.96 -11.96
N PHE A 156 8.87 -7.97 -10.62
CA PHE A 156 7.74 -7.84 -9.71
C PHE A 156 7.02 -6.47 -9.81
N TYR A 157 7.78 -5.38 -9.89
CA TYR A 157 7.18 -4.03 -9.87
C TYR A 157 6.25 -3.77 -11.07
N PRO A 158 6.71 -3.88 -12.33
CA PRO A 158 5.83 -3.70 -13.47
C PRO A 158 4.75 -4.78 -13.61
N ALA A 159 4.96 -5.96 -13.01
CA ALA A 159 4.00 -7.07 -13.07
C ALA A 159 2.85 -6.95 -12.06
N LEU A 160 3.04 -6.25 -10.94
CA LEU A 160 2.05 -6.14 -9.87
C LEU A 160 1.64 -4.70 -9.57
N TYR A 161 2.58 -3.80 -9.25
CA TYR A 161 2.24 -2.44 -8.80
C TYR A 161 1.62 -1.58 -9.91
N TYR A 162 2.16 -1.67 -11.11
CA TYR A 162 1.61 -0.91 -12.23
C TYR A 162 0.19 -1.35 -12.63
N PRO A 163 -0.11 -2.65 -12.84
CA PRO A 163 -1.47 -3.11 -13.08
C PRO A 163 -2.43 -2.80 -11.92
N HIS A 164 -1.96 -2.82 -10.67
CA HIS A 164 -2.73 -2.44 -9.51
C HIS A 164 -3.19 -0.99 -9.58
N ASN A 165 -2.31 -0.05 -9.94
CA ASN A 165 -2.66 1.36 -10.11
C ASN A 165 -3.71 1.56 -11.22
N ILE A 166 -3.58 0.82 -12.34
CA ILE A 166 -4.57 0.86 -13.43
C ILE A 166 -5.91 0.23 -13.00
N HIS A 167 -5.88 -0.82 -12.20
CA HIS A 167 -7.09 -1.44 -11.65
C HIS A 167 -7.84 -0.47 -10.71
N PHE A 168 -7.13 0.23 -9.84
CA PHE A 168 -7.72 1.28 -9.03
C PHE A 168 -8.32 2.41 -9.88
N LEU A 169 -7.65 2.81 -10.98
CA LEU A 169 -8.19 3.79 -11.91
C LEU A 169 -9.48 3.28 -12.55
N TRP A 170 -9.51 2.02 -12.97
CA TRP A 170 -10.73 1.40 -13.51
C TRP A 170 -11.88 1.50 -12.50
N ALA A 171 -11.67 1.03 -11.28
CA ALA A 171 -12.69 1.05 -10.24
C ALA A 171 -13.14 2.49 -9.90
N ALA A 172 -12.21 3.42 -9.68
CA ALA A 172 -12.54 4.81 -9.36
C ALA A 172 -13.33 5.51 -10.48
N SER A 173 -12.92 5.31 -11.74
CA SER A 173 -13.63 5.89 -12.90
C SER A 173 -15.03 5.29 -13.12
N MET A 174 -15.26 4.03 -12.71
CA MET A 174 -16.62 3.45 -12.67
C MET A 174 -17.51 4.22 -11.71
N MET A 175 -17.01 4.49 -10.49
CA MET A 175 -17.76 5.24 -9.46
C MET A 175 -18.03 6.69 -9.86
N GLU A 176 -17.17 7.27 -10.71
CA GLU A 176 -17.39 8.61 -11.29
C GLU A 176 -18.38 8.61 -12.48
N GLY A 177 -18.80 7.46 -12.99
CA GLY A 177 -19.59 7.36 -14.23
C GLY A 177 -18.79 7.66 -15.51
N ARG A 178 -17.47 7.64 -15.47
CA ARG A 178 -16.57 7.89 -16.62
C ARG A 178 -16.33 6.62 -17.41
N SER A 179 -17.39 6.14 -18.09
CA SER A 179 -17.43 4.84 -18.77
C SER A 179 -16.28 4.62 -19.76
N LYS A 180 -15.93 5.64 -20.55
CA LYS A 180 -14.82 5.54 -21.51
C LYS A 180 -13.49 5.25 -20.80
N LEU A 181 -13.14 6.04 -19.78
CA LEU A 181 -11.90 5.85 -19.00
C LEU A 181 -11.90 4.49 -18.30
N SER A 182 -13.05 4.09 -17.75
CA SER A 182 -13.20 2.80 -17.08
C SER A 182 -12.92 1.62 -18.03
N ILE A 183 -13.54 1.62 -19.23
CA ILE A 183 -13.33 0.58 -20.24
C ILE A 183 -11.87 0.57 -20.72
N GLU A 184 -11.28 1.73 -21.00
CA GLU A 184 -9.88 1.84 -21.42
C GLU A 184 -8.93 1.29 -20.34
N SER A 185 -9.21 1.58 -19.08
CA SER A 185 -8.42 1.08 -17.94
C SER A 185 -8.56 -0.43 -17.77
N ALA A 186 -9.76 -0.98 -17.88
CA ALA A 186 -10.02 -2.42 -17.83
C ALA A 186 -9.26 -3.18 -18.95
N LEU A 187 -9.33 -2.68 -20.18
CA LEU A 187 -8.59 -3.23 -21.32
C LEU A 187 -7.07 -3.12 -21.13
N LYS A 188 -6.61 -2.07 -20.44
CA LYS A 188 -5.20 -1.89 -20.14
C LYS A 188 -4.74 -2.90 -19.09
N VAL A 189 -5.49 -3.12 -18.01
CA VAL A 189 -5.17 -4.17 -17.01
C VAL A 189 -5.04 -5.53 -17.68
N SER A 190 -6.00 -5.90 -18.56
CA SER A 190 -5.98 -7.21 -19.21
C SER A 190 -4.73 -7.48 -20.06
N LYS A 191 -4.05 -6.43 -20.55
CA LYS A 191 -2.80 -6.57 -21.33
C LYS A 191 -1.57 -6.87 -20.46
N TYR A 192 -1.61 -6.51 -19.18
CA TYR A 192 -0.50 -6.71 -18.25
C TYR A 192 -0.64 -7.96 -17.40
N VAL A 193 -1.82 -8.54 -17.36
CA VAL A 193 -2.08 -9.79 -16.63
C VAL A 193 -1.98 -10.95 -17.60
N HIS A 194 -0.81 -11.60 -17.63
CA HIS A 194 -0.56 -12.76 -18.48
C HIS A 194 -0.93 -14.07 -17.80
N ASP A 195 -1.33 -15.08 -18.58
CA ASP A 195 -1.72 -16.42 -18.10
C ASP A 195 -0.70 -17.05 -17.14
N ASP A 196 0.59 -16.81 -17.38
CA ASP A 196 1.68 -17.32 -16.53
C ASP A 196 1.67 -16.67 -15.14
N GLN A 197 1.30 -15.40 -15.06
CA GLN A 197 1.15 -14.67 -13.79
C GLN A 197 -0.10 -15.14 -13.05
N ILE A 198 -1.20 -15.36 -13.77
CA ILE A 198 -2.44 -15.92 -13.21
C ILE A 198 -2.15 -17.31 -12.62
N LYS A 199 -1.41 -18.17 -13.33
CA LYS A 199 -1.06 -19.51 -12.86
C LYS A 199 -0.11 -19.48 -11.66
N LYS A 200 0.86 -18.57 -11.65
CA LYS A 200 1.88 -18.46 -10.61
C LYS A 200 1.36 -17.81 -9.33
N PHE A 201 0.37 -16.90 -9.44
CA PHE A 201 -0.21 -16.16 -8.33
C PHE A 201 -1.71 -16.46 -8.16
N LYS A 202 -2.13 -17.66 -8.54
CA LYS A 202 -3.52 -18.10 -8.64
C LYS A 202 -4.39 -17.74 -7.42
N ASP A 203 -3.80 -17.78 -6.23
CA ASP A 203 -4.51 -17.50 -4.98
C ASP A 203 -4.47 -16.00 -4.59
N ASN A 204 -3.54 -15.22 -5.16
CA ASN A 204 -3.37 -13.80 -4.83
C ASN A 204 -3.86 -12.85 -5.94
N LEU A 205 -3.79 -13.27 -7.21
CA LEU A 205 -4.16 -12.41 -8.34
C LEU A 205 -5.67 -12.20 -8.45
N PHE A 206 -6.48 -13.15 -7.99
CA PHE A 206 -7.94 -13.04 -8.02
C PHE A 206 -8.44 -11.86 -7.19
N TYR A 207 -7.80 -11.55 -6.06
CA TYR A 207 -8.09 -10.37 -5.24
C TYR A 207 -7.74 -9.04 -5.94
N TRP A 208 -6.85 -9.06 -6.94
CA TRP A 208 -6.37 -7.86 -7.63
C TRP A 208 -7.10 -7.57 -8.94
N ILE A 209 -7.83 -8.53 -9.49
CA ILE A 209 -8.46 -8.46 -10.81
C ILE A 209 -9.99 -8.42 -10.70
N THR A 210 -10.56 -8.98 -9.65
CA THR A 210 -12.01 -8.89 -9.45
C THR A 210 -12.37 -7.50 -8.93
N PRO A 211 -13.29 -6.80 -9.59
CA PRO A 211 -13.90 -5.62 -8.99
C PRO A 211 -14.61 -6.05 -7.71
N PHE A 212 -14.46 -5.24 -6.68
CA PHE A 212 -15.13 -5.43 -5.40
C PHE A 212 -16.64 -5.44 -5.56
#